data_84ba00eea0b5789bcac462f8e929a5d7
#
_entry.id   84ba00eea0b5789bcac462f8e929a5d7
#
_cell.length_a   1.000
_cell.length_b   1.000
_cell.length_c   1.000
_cell.angle_alpha   90.00
_cell.angle_beta   90.00
_cell.angle_gamma   90.00
#
_symmetry.space_group_name_H-M   'P 1'
#
loop_
_entity.id
_entity.type
_entity.pdbx_description
1 polymer ?
#
loop_
_entity_poly.entity_id
_entity_poly.type
_entity_poly.pdbx_seq_one_letter_code
_entity_poly.pdbx_strand_id
1 'polypeptide(L)'
;MTNQGLSESELQVAAIEAQPLEEVTPPEPEVDKAEEVTAPPAPPPNLDDNSLYIHRELSQLQFNIRVLEQALDESYPLLERLKFLLIFSSNLDEFFEIRVAGLKKQVTFAREQAGADGLQPHQALARISELVHEQVNRQYSILNEVLLPELVKHQVRFIRRRNWTTKIKAWVRRYFRDEIAPIITPIGLDPTHPFPLLVNKSLNFIVELEGIDAFGRDSGLAII
;
A
#
# COMPACT_ATOMS: atom_id res chain seq x y z
N MET A 1 21.09 34.94 43.18
CA MET A 1 20.26 35.15 44.36
C MET A 1 18.90 34.58 44.05
N THR A 2 18.33 33.57 44.57
CA THR A 2 18.62 32.64 45.68
C THR A 2 17.95 31.33 45.35
N ASN A 3 18.70 30.27 45.41
CA ASN A 3 18.27 28.90 45.32
C ASN A 3 17.52 28.53 46.62
N GLN A 4 16.28 28.09 46.58
CA GLN A 4 15.64 27.46 47.72
C GLN A 4 15.29 26.03 47.37
N GLY A 5 16.08 25.14 47.94
CA GLY A 5 15.91 23.69 47.91
C GLY A 5 14.65 23.29 48.71
N LEU A 6 13.92 22.34 48.20
CA LEU A 6 12.86 21.67 48.90
C LEU A 6 13.48 20.65 49.87
N SER A 7 13.00 20.65 51.11
CA SER A 7 13.53 19.92 52.25
C SER A 7 13.12 18.41 52.19
N GLU A 8 14.04 17.57 52.71
CA GLU A 8 13.95 16.12 52.80
C GLU A 8 12.88 15.52 53.75
N SER A 9 11.86 16.26 54.10
CA SER A 9 10.91 15.84 55.17
C SER A 9 9.53 15.35 54.72
N GLU A 10 9.32 15.14 53.40
CA GLU A 10 7.97 14.69 52.91
C GLU A 10 7.95 13.31 52.22
N LEU A 11 8.93 12.48 52.46
CA LEU A 11 8.90 11.05 52.02
C LEU A 11 8.75 10.11 53.25
N GLN A 12 7.68 10.28 54.01
CA GLN A 12 7.21 9.24 54.94
C GLN A 12 6.11 8.45 54.25
N VAL A 13 6.52 7.42 53.51
CA VAL A 13 5.63 6.38 53.02
C VAL A 13 5.22 5.51 54.20
N ALA A 14 3.96 5.55 54.58
CA ALA A 14 3.38 4.69 55.58
C ALA A 14 3.51 3.23 55.14
N ALA A 15 4.33 2.46 55.85
CA ALA A 15 4.35 1.01 55.73
C ALA A 15 3.05 0.46 56.31
N ILE A 16 2.15 -0.02 55.46
CA ILE A 16 0.99 -0.80 55.87
C ILE A 16 1.49 -2.20 56.10
N GLU A 17 1.54 -2.63 57.37
CA GLU A 17 1.75 -4.03 57.75
C GLU A 17 0.60 -4.88 57.17
N ALA A 18 0.95 -5.73 56.22
CA ALA A 18 0.03 -6.74 55.69
C ALA A 18 -0.12 -7.86 56.72
N GLN A 19 -1.29 -7.97 57.31
CA GLN A 19 -1.66 -9.16 58.08
C GLN A 19 -1.82 -10.34 57.09
N PRO A 20 -1.38 -11.56 57.48
CA PRO A 20 -1.56 -12.73 56.62
C PRO A 20 -3.05 -13.07 56.54
N LEU A 21 -3.58 -13.10 55.33
CA LEU A 21 -4.91 -13.58 55.02
C LEU A 21 -4.94 -15.11 55.30
N GLU A 22 -5.82 -15.55 56.17
CA GLU A 22 -6.13 -16.97 56.32
C GLU A 22 -6.61 -17.54 54.98
N GLU A 23 -5.92 -18.55 54.52
CA GLU A 23 -6.18 -19.28 53.29
C GLU A 23 -7.50 -20.06 53.42
N VAL A 24 -8.62 -19.44 53.03
CA VAL A 24 -9.89 -20.11 52.90
C VAL A 24 -9.86 -20.92 51.61
N THR A 25 -9.54 -22.21 51.72
CA THR A 25 -9.71 -23.17 50.64
C THR A 25 -11.18 -23.27 50.26
N PRO A 26 -11.58 -22.94 49.02
CA PRO A 26 -12.95 -23.21 48.58
C PRO A 26 -13.18 -24.73 48.51
N PRO A 27 -14.39 -25.21 48.78
CA PRO A 27 -14.70 -26.64 48.65
C PRO A 27 -14.50 -27.03 47.15
N GLU A 28 -13.79 -28.13 46.95
CA GLU A 28 -13.65 -28.72 45.62
C GLU A 28 -15.05 -29.00 45.06
N PRO A 29 -15.36 -28.56 43.82
CA PRO A 29 -16.60 -28.96 43.15
C PRO A 29 -16.53 -30.47 42.91
N GLU A 30 -17.50 -31.22 43.41
CA GLU A 30 -17.73 -32.61 42.99
C GLU A 30 -17.95 -32.61 41.47
N VAL A 31 -16.91 -32.94 40.73
CA VAL A 31 -17.00 -33.14 39.28
C VAL A 31 -17.67 -34.48 39.07
N ASP A 32 -18.96 -34.40 38.75
CA ASP A 32 -19.72 -35.52 38.22
C ASP A 32 -18.96 -36.08 37.01
N LYS A 33 -18.36 -37.26 37.13
CA LYS A 33 -17.66 -37.93 36.03
C LYS A 33 -18.67 -38.39 34.99
N ALA A 34 -19.18 -37.42 34.20
CA ALA A 34 -19.76 -37.75 32.92
C ALA A 34 -18.64 -38.39 32.08
N GLU A 35 -18.76 -39.64 31.75
CA GLU A 35 -17.87 -40.32 30.80
C GLU A 35 -17.89 -39.53 29.48
N GLU A 36 -16.84 -38.74 29.30
CA GLU A 36 -16.59 -38.05 28.03
C GLU A 36 -16.32 -39.15 27.01
N VAL A 37 -17.36 -39.49 26.23
CA VAL A 37 -17.25 -40.35 25.06
C VAL A 37 -16.41 -39.56 24.07
N THR A 38 -15.09 -39.65 24.21
CA THR A 38 -14.16 -39.08 23.24
C THR A 38 -14.35 -39.79 21.93
N ALA A 39 -15.00 -39.09 21.00
CA ALA A 39 -15.05 -39.54 19.60
C ALA A 39 -13.60 -39.84 19.14
N PRO A 40 -13.37 -40.91 18.39
CA PRO A 40 -12.04 -41.22 17.91
C PRO A 40 -11.45 -39.99 17.17
N PRO A 41 -10.17 -39.69 17.35
CA PRO A 41 -9.54 -38.54 16.70
C PRO A 41 -9.78 -38.62 15.21
N ALA A 42 -10.26 -37.53 14.63
CA ALA A 42 -10.45 -37.43 13.17
C ALA A 42 -9.15 -37.85 12.46
N PRO A 43 -9.22 -38.58 11.36
CA PRO A 43 -8.02 -38.97 10.60
C PRO A 43 -7.27 -37.70 10.20
N PRO A 44 -5.93 -37.73 10.13
CA PRO A 44 -5.15 -36.58 9.73
C PRO A 44 -5.60 -36.12 8.31
N PRO A 45 -5.65 -34.80 8.07
CA PRO A 45 -6.06 -34.27 6.77
C PRO A 45 -5.13 -34.79 5.65
N ASN A 46 -5.71 -35.11 4.50
CA ASN A 46 -4.93 -35.44 3.32
C ASN A 46 -4.27 -34.17 2.77
N LEU A 47 -2.97 -34.00 2.97
CA LEU A 47 -2.23 -32.82 2.54
C LEU A 47 -2.10 -32.66 1.02
N ASP A 48 -2.47 -33.70 0.24
CA ASP A 48 -2.55 -33.61 -1.23
C ASP A 48 -3.89 -33.00 -1.71
N ASP A 49 -4.81 -32.68 -0.80
CA ASP A 49 -6.06 -32.02 -1.15
C ASP A 49 -5.83 -30.52 -1.41
N ASN A 50 -5.96 -30.12 -2.67
CA ASN A 50 -5.80 -28.74 -3.10
C ASN A 50 -6.76 -27.76 -2.41
N SER A 51 -7.87 -28.22 -1.88
CA SER A 51 -8.84 -27.37 -1.15
C SER A 51 -8.32 -26.84 0.18
N LEU A 52 -7.27 -27.44 0.73
CA LEU A 52 -6.60 -26.99 1.95
C LEU A 52 -5.67 -25.81 1.73
N TYR A 53 -5.41 -25.43 0.50
CA TYR A 53 -4.43 -24.40 0.14
C TYR A 53 -5.11 -23.17 -0.44
N ILE A 54 -4.64 -22.00 0.00
CA ILE A 54 -5.03 -20.72 -0.56
C ILE A 54 -3.96 -20.25 -1.52
N HIS A 55 -4.36 -19.78 -2.71
CA HIS A 55 -3.42 -19.24 -3.68
C HIS A 55 -2.68 -18.03 -3.09
N ARG A 56 -1.36 -18.10 -3.08
CA ARG A 56 -0.49 -17.15 -2.38
C ARG A 56 -0.67 -15.71 -2.88
N GLU A 57 -0.71 -15.51 -4.17
CA GLU A 57 -0.85 -14.18 -4.78
C GLU A 57 -2.24 -13.58 -4.53
N LEU A 58 -3.30 -14.40 -4.60
CA LEU A 58 -4.65 -13.94 -4.26
C LEU A 58 -4.79 -13.61 -2.77
N SER A 59 -4.16 -14.40 -1.90
CA SER A 59 -4.09 -14.11 -0.46
C SER A 59 -3.38 -12.78 -0.16
N GLN A 60 -2.28 -12.50 -0.87
CA GLN A 60 -1.57 -11.23 -0.75
C GLN A 60 -2.44 -10.04 -1.18
N LEU A 61 -3.22 -10.19 -2.25
CA LEU A 61 -4.19 -9.17 -2.65
C LEU A 61 -5.28 -8.96 -1.59
N GLN A 62 -5.79 -10.03 -0.97
CA GLN A 62 -6.76 -9.92 0.13
C GLN A 62 -6.17 -9.18 1.33
N PHE A 63 -4.89 -9.37 1.63
CA PHE A 63 -4.21 -8.57 2.63
C PHE A 63 -4.19 -7.09 2.24
N ASN A 64 -3.84 -6.77 0.99
CA ASN A 64 -3.78 -5.39 0.53
C ASN A 64 -5.16 -4.71 0.51
N ILE A 65 -6.23 -5.46 0.26
CA ILE A 65 -7.61 -4.95 0.39
C ILE A 65 -7.88 -4.47 1.82
N ARG A 66 -7.44 -5.22 2.85
CA ARG A 66 -7.58 -4.78 4.24
C ARG A 66 -6.79 -3.51 4.55
N VAL A 67 -5.67 -3.29 3.86
CA VAL A 67 -4.93 -2.02 3.95
C VAL A 67 -5.76 -0.88 3.36
N LEU A 68 -6.43 -1.10 2.22
CA LEU A 68 -7.31 -0.10 1.62
C LEU A 68 -8.51 0.24 2.52
N GLU A 69 -9.06 -0.75 3.25
CA GLU A 69 -10.17 -0.56 4.17
C GLU A 69 -9.84 0.41 5.31
N GLN A 70 -8.59 0.49 5.74
CA GLN A 70 -8.16 1.47 6.74
C GLN A 70 -8.33 2.92 6.26
N ALA A 71 -8.37 3.16 4.95
CA ALA A 71 -8.66 4.47 4.40
C ALA A 71 -10.12 4.94 4.67
N LEU A 72 -11.02 4.00 4.96
CA LEU A 72 -12.43 4.27 5.30
C LEU A 72 -12.67 4.35 6.81
N ASP A 73 -11.76 3.86 7.63
CA ASP A 73 -11.92 3.84 9.08
C ASP A 73 -11.75 5.25 9.67
N GLU A 74 -12.84 5.86 10.11
CA GLU A 74 -12.87 7.22 10.67
C GLU A 74 -12.20 7.35 12.04
N SER A 75 -11.83 6.24 12.68
CA SER A 75 -11.04 6.28 13.91
C SER A 75 -9.60 6.77 13.68
N TYR A 76 -9.10 6.70 12.43
CA TYR A 76 -7.80 7.25 12.04
C TYR A 76 -7.90 8.71 11.61
N PRO A 77 -6.86 9.52 11.87
CA PRO A 77 -6.76 10.88 11.33
C PRO A 77 -6.80 10.89 9.81
N LEU A 78 -7.41 11.91 9.21
CA LEU A 78 -7.66 12.00 7.76
C LEU A 78 -6.40 11.77 6.90
N LEU A 79 -5.25 12.34 7.30
CA LEU A 79 -4.00 12.17 6.55
C LEU A 79 -3.44 10.75 6.68
N GLU A 80 -3.66 10.05 7.78
CA GLU A 80 -3.30 8.64 7.91
C GLU A 80 -4.21 7.76 7.04
N ARG A 81 -5.49 8.09 6.95
CA ARG A 81 -6.42 7.42 6.01
C ARG A 81 -5.96 7.58 4.56
N LEU A 82 -5.55 8.79 4.16
CA LEU A 82 -4.95 9.04 2.85
C LEU A 82 -3.66 8.23 2.66
N LYS A 83 -2.83 8.12 3.70
CA LYS A 83 -1.59 7.34 3.67
C LYS A 83 -1.85 5.84 3.45
N PHE A 84 -2.87 5.25 4.09
CA PHE A 84 -3.26 3.87 3.84
C PHE A 84 -3.66 3.63 2.37
N LEU A 85 -4.38 4.57 1.75
CA LEU A 85 -4.70 4.52 0.34
C LEU A 85 -3.45 4.55 -0.55
N LEU A 86 -2.43 5.35 -0.20
CA LEU A 86 -1.15 5.40 -0.91
C LEU A 86 -0.32 4.12 -0.70
N ILE A 87 -0.34 3.55 0.50
CA ILE A 87 0.30 2.27 0.81
C ILE A 87 -0.33 1.15 -0.02
N PHE A 88 -1.67 1.12 -0.14
CA PHE A 88 -2.36 0.17 -1.02
C PHE A 88 -1.84 0.25 -2.45
N SER A 89 -1.69 1.46 -3.00
CA SER A 89 -1.18 1.68 -4.35
C SER A 89 0.27 1.18 -4.50
N SER A 90 1.13 1.53 -3.55
CA SER A 90 2.54 1.11 -3.57
C SER A 90 2.71 -0.41 -3.46
N ASN A 91 1.93 -1.05 -2.59
CA ASN A 91 1.91 -2.51 -2.46
C ASN A 91 1.45 -3.19 -3.76
N LEU A 92 0.47 -2.59 -4.44
CA LEU A 92 -0.04 -3.12 -5.71
C LEU A 92 1.02 -3.00 -6.82
N ASP A 93 1.73 -1.89 -6.89
CA ASP A 93 2.83 -1.70 -7.83
C ASP A 93 3.91 -2.77 -7.64
N GLU A 94 4.40 -2.97 -6.41
CA GLU A 94 5.40 -3.99 -6.09
C GLU A 94 4.90 -5.41 -6.41
N PHE A 95 3.63 -5.68 -6.12
CA PHE A 95 2.99 -6.95 -6.46
C PHE A 95 3.05 -7.23 -7.96
N PHE A 96 2.76 -6.24 -8.81
CA PHE A 96 2.84 -6.39 -10.26
C PHE A 96 4.27 -6.57 -10.75
N GLU A 97 5.21 -5.77 -10.23
CA GLU A 97 6.61 -5.82 -10.62
C GLU A 97 7.28 -7.15 -10.31
N ILE A 98 6.90 -7.79 -9.22
CA ILE A 98 7.56 -9.01 -8.73
C ILE A 98 6.70 -10.23 -9.00
N ARG A 99 5.47 -10.27 -8.47
CA ARG A 99 4.64 -11.48 -8.48
C ARG A 99 3.99 -11.74 -9.83
N VAL A 100 3.30 -10.73 -10.36
CA VAL A 100 2.65 -10.86 -11.68
C VAL A 100 3.67 -11.03 -12.78
N ALA A 101 4.81 -10.34 -12.72
CA ALA A 101 5.91 -10.53 -13.66
C ALA A 101 6.45 -11.97 -13.60
N GLY A 102 6.55 -12.57 -12.41
CA GLY A 102 6.94 -13.96 -12.21
C GLY A 102 5.96 -14.94 -12.86
N LEU A 103 4.65 -14.76 -12.61
CA LEU A 103 3.61 -15.60 -13.23
C LEU A 103 3.57 -15.46 -14.76
N LYS A 104 3.72 -14.24 -15.28
CA LYS A 104 3.82 -14.01 -16.74
C LYS A 104 5.01 -14.75 -17.36
N LYS A 105 6.16 -14.76 -16.70
CA LYS A 105 7.32 -15.53 -17.17
C LYS A 105 7.04 -17.01 -17.19
N GLN A 106 6.35 -17.57 -16.19
CA GLN A 106 5.98 -18.98 -16.19
C GLN A 106 5.11 -19.34 -17.39
N VAL A 107 4.11 -18.54 -17.71
CA VAL A 107 3.25 -18.73 -18.89
C VAL A 107 4.08 -18.60 -20.17
N THR A 108 4.92 -17.55 -20.30
CA THR A 108 5.71 -17.30 -21.51
C THR A 108 6.69 -18.44 -21.84
N PHE A 109 7.30 -19.02 -20.81
CA PHE A 109 8.29 -20.10 -21.00
C PHE A 109 7.69 -21.50 -20.90
N ALA A 110 6.38 -21.64 -20.98
CA ALA A 110 5.64 -22.91 -20.87
C ALA A 110 6.08 -23.77 -19.65
N ARG A 111 6.41 -23.12 -18.55
CA ARG A 111 6.75 -23.74 -17.27
C ARG A 111 5.57 -23.66 -16.30
N GLU A 112 4.38 -23.92 -16.84
CA GLU A 112 3.15 -23.87 -16.06
C GLU A 112 3.08 -25.10 -15.16
N GLN A 113 3.38 -24.90 -13.87
CA GLN A 113 3.09 -25.85 -12.82
C GLN A 113 1.97 -25.30 -11.95
N ALA A 114 0.95 -26.12 -11.72
CA ALA A 114 -0.11 -25.76 -10.78
C ALA A 114 0.48 -25.53 -9.38
N GLY A 115 -0.02 -24.54 -8.66
CA GLY A 115 0.27 -24.35 -7.26
C GLY A 115 -0.30 -25.49 -6.40
N ALA A 116 -0.01 -25.48 -5.10
CA ALA A 116 -0.59 -26.45 -4.15
C ALA A 116 -2.13 -26.39 -4.13
N ASP A 117 -2.72 -25.24 -4.44
CA ASP A 117 -4.15 -24.99 -4.61
C ASP A 117 -4.72 -25.49 -5.96
N GLY A 118 -3.89 -26.10 -6.81
CA GLY A 118 -4.26 -26.62 -8.13
C GLY A 118 -4.44 -25.56 -9.22
N LEU A 119 -4.25 -24.28 -8.92
CA LEU A 119 -4.46 -23.19 -9.88
C LEU A 119 -3.26 -23.05 -10.83
N GLN A 120 -3.55 -23.04 -12.13
CA GLN A 120 -2.53 -22.81 -13.15
C GLN A 120 -2.16 -21.32 -13.24
N PRO A 121 -0.89 -20.96 -13.61
CA PRO A 121 -0.44 -19.57 -13.69
C PRO A 121 -1.31 -18.66 -14.55
N HIS A 122 -1.80 -19.13 -15.71
CA HIS A 122 -2.70 -18.33 -16.56
C HIS A 122 -4.08 -18.07 -15.91
N GLN A 123 -4.60 -19.06 -15.15
CA GLN A 123 -5.84 -18.91 -14.40
C GLN A 123 -5.67 -17.94 -13.23
N ALA A 124 -4.53 -18.03 -12.53
CA ALA A 124 -4.18 -17.10 -11.48
C ALA A 124 -4.10 -15.66 -12.01
N LEU A 125 -3.45 -15.44 -13.16
CA LEU A 125 -3.37 -14.13 -13.80
C LEU A 125 -4.75 -13.55 -14.14
N ALA A 126 -5.67 -14.38 -14.64
CA ALA A 126 -7.04 -13.95 -14.94
C ALA A 126 -7.78 -13.49 -13.68
N ARG A 127 -7.74 -14.29 -12.59
CA ARG A 127 -8.37 -13.92 -11.30
C ARG A 127 -7.72 -12.69 -10.66
N ILE A 128 -6.39 -12.58 -10.73
CA ILE A 128 -5.65 -11.41 -10.26
C ILE A 128 -6.12 -10.17 -11.01
N SER A 129 -6.22 -10.23 -12.35
CA SER A 129 -6.66 -9.10 -13.17
C SER A 129 -8.05 -8.63 -12.79
N GLU A 130 -9.01 -9.54 -12.67
CA GLU A 130 -10.39 -9.22 -12.28
C GLU A 130 -10.43 -8.54 -10.90
N LEU A 131 -9.83 -9.16 -9.89
CA LEU A 131 -9.81 -8.65 -8.53
C LEU A 131 -9.15 -7.27 -8.44
N VAL A 132 -8.01 -7.09 -9.13
CA VAL A 132 -7.28 -5.83 -9.08
C VAL A 132 -8.05 -4.70 -9.75
N HIS A 133 -8.69 -4.93 -10.90
CA HIS A 133 -9.51 -3.90 -11.54
C HIS A 133 -10.66 -3.42 -10.64
N GLU A 134 -11.33 -4.35 -9.96
CA GLU A 134 -12.34 -4.01 -8.97
C GLU A 134 -11.78 -3.15 -7.84
N GLN A 135 -10.64 -3.55 -7.27
CA GLN A 135 -10.05 -2.84 -6.14
C GLN A 135 -9.45 -1.48 -6.51
N VAL A 136 -8.89 -1.33 -7.71
CA VAL A 136 -8.45 -0.03 -8.22
C VAL A 136 -9.63 0.92 -8.42
N ASN A 137 -10.75 0.45 -8.97
CA ASN A 137 -11.95 1.25 -9.06
C ASN A 137 -12.43 1.70 -7.67
N ARG A 138 -12.44 0.80 -6.69
CA ARG A 138 -12.79 1.10 -5.29
C ARG A 138 -11.82 2.12 -4.68
N GLN A 139 -10.50 1.99 -4.91
CA GLN A 139 -9.50 2.95 -4.47
C GLN A 139 -9.78 4.37 -4.97
N TYR A 140 -10.08 4.49 -6.27
CA TYR A 140 -10.39 5.81 -6.84
C TYR A 140 -11.73 6.37 -6.37
N SER A 141 -12.74 5.54 -6.11
CA SER A 141 -13.99 5.98 -5.48
C SER A 141 -13.72 6.52 -4.06
N ILE A 142 -12.97 5.79 -3.24
CA ILE A 142 -12.57 6.25 -1.90
C ILE A 142 -11.82 7.59 -1.98
N LEU A 143 -10.87 7.71 -2.89
CA LEU A 143 -10.10 8.95 -3.06
C LEU A 143 -11.00 10.12 -3.44
N ASN A 144 -11.84 9.95 -4.49
CA ASN A 144 -12.57 11.05 -5.09
C ASN A 144 -13.85 11.42 -4.33
N GLU A 145 -14.52 10.45 -3.72
CA GLU A 145 -15.84 10.63 -3.13
C GLU A 145 -15.78 10.79 -1.60
N VAL A 146 -14.70 10.30 -0.96
CA VAL A 146 -14.54 10.35 0.48
C VAL A 146 -13.40 11.27 0.88
N LEU A 147 -12.14 10.93 0.52
CA LEU A 147 -10.97 11.60 1.08
C LEU A 147 -10.77 13.01 0.52
N LEU A 148 -10.90 13.22 -0.79
CA LEU A 148 -10.72 14.57 -1.37
C LEU A 148 -11.78 15.57 -0.88
N PRO A 149 -13.08 15.24 -0.79
CA PRO A 149 -14.07 16.12 -0.19
C PRO A 149 -13.78 16.44 1.29
N GLU A 150 -13.33 15.45 2.05
CA GLU A 150 -12.98 15.64 3.45
C GLU A 150 -11.77 16.58 3.62
N LEU A 151 -10.74 16.40 2.80
CA LEU A 151 -9.57 17.30 2.76
C LEU A 151 -9.97 18.77 2.47
N VAL A 152 -10.96 18.98 1.61
CA VAL A 152 -11.48 20.34 1.32
C VAL A 152 -12.07 20.98 2.57
N LYS A 153 -12.78 20.25 3.44
CA LYS A 153 -13.29 20.77 4.71
C LYS A 153 -12.17 21.21 5.65
N HIS A 154 -11.01 20.55 5.57
CA HIS A 154 -9.80 20.93 6.30
C HIS A 154 -8.90 21.91 5.54
N GLN A 155 -9.43 22.64 4.54
CA GLN A 155 -8.74 23.66 3.74
C GLN A 155 -7.57 23.12 2.88
N VAL A 156 -7.46 21.83 2.68
CA VAL A 156 -6.51 21.19 1.75
C VAL A 156 -7.20 20.96 0.42
N ARG A 157 -6.73 21.64 -0.64
CA ARG A 157 -7.38 21.60 -1.96
C ARG A 157 -6.38 21.28 -3.07
N PHE A 158 -6.72 20.29 -3.88
CA PHE A 158 -6.00 20.02 -5.13
C PHE A 158 -6.55 20.91 -6.25
N ILE A 159 -5.79 21.94 -6.63
CA ILE A 159 -6.24 22.93 -7.60
C ILE A 159 -5.93 22.44 -9.03
N ARG A 160 -6.96 22.02 -9.74
CA ARG A 160 -6.83 21.59 -11.15
C ARG A 160 -6.53 22.79 -12.05
N ARG A 161 -5.80 22.56 -13.16
CA ARG A 161 -5.37 23.61 -14.12
C ARG A 161 -6.51 24.53 -14.56
N ARG A 162 -7.72 24.00 -14.77
CA ARG A 162 -8.92 24.80 -15.14
C ARG A 162 -9.30 25.86 -14.09
N ASN A 163 -8.89 25.67 -12.84
CA ASN A 163 -9.21 26.55 -11.72
C ASN A 163 -8.02 27.46 -11.34
N TRP A 164 -6.95 27.49 -12.15
CA TRP A 164 -5.80 28.33 -11.89
C TRP A 164 -6.13 29.79 -12.11
N THR A 165 -6.00 30.60 -11.07
CA THR A 165 -6.04 32.06 -11.16
C THR A 165 -4.78 32.57 -11.86
N THR A 166 -4.81 33.86 -12.30
CA THR A 166 -3.63 34.51 -12.89
C THR A 166 -2.41 34.45 -11.96
N LYS A 167 -2.63 34.63 -10.65
CA LYS A 167 -1.56 34.55 -9.63
C LYS A 167 -0.96 33.15 -9.55
N ILE A 168 -1.78 32.11 -9.55
CA ILE A 168 -1.31 30.70 -9.55
C ILE A 168 -0.54 30.40 -10.84
N LYS A 169 -1.04 30.81 -12.01
CA LYS A 169 -0.35 30.61 -13.29
C LYS A 169 1.03 31.27 -13.30
N ALA A 170 1.13 32.50 -12.78
CA ALA A 170 2.40 33.20 -12.71
C ALA A 170 3.39 32.53 -11.76
N TRP A 171 2.90 32.05 -10.61
CA TRP A 171 3.73 31.32 -9.64
C TRP A 171 4.22 29.98 -10.20
N VAL A 172 3.35 29.16 -10.79
CA VAL A 172 3.69 27.86 -11.37
C VAL A 172 4.73 28.04 -12.51
N ARG A 173 4.54 29.06 -13.38
CA ARG A 173 5.48 29.35 -14.48
C ARG A 173 6.86 29.74 -13.96
N ARG A 174 6.92 30.55 -12.89
CA ARG A 174 8.18 30.92 -12.26
C ARG A 174 8.86 29.70 -11.63
N TYR A 175 8.12 28.94 -10.82
CA TYR A 175 8.61 27.74 -10.18
C TYR A 175 9.15 26.71 -11.19
N PHE A 176 8.41 26.48 -12.28
CA PHE A 176 8.87 25.59 -13.35
C PHE A 176 10.20 26.08 -13.95
N ARG A 177 10.31 27.37 -14.27
CA ARG A 177 11.51 27.93 -14.90
C ARG A 177 12.73 27.90 -13.98
N ASP A 178 12.52 28.21 -12.71
CA ASP A 178 13.62 28.44 -11.78
C ASP A 178 14.08 27.14 -11.11
N GLU A 179 13.15 26.20 -10.88
CA GLU A 179 13.43 24.98 -10.09
C GLU A 179 13.39 23.68 -10.92
N ILE A 180 12.47 23.58 -11.88
CA ILE A 180 12.25 22.32 -12.62
C ILE A 180 13.01 22.30 -13.96
N ALA A 181 12.88 23.33 -14.77
CA ALA A 181 13.49 23.37 -16.09
C ALA A 181 15.02 23.14 -16.09
N PRO A 182 15.81 23.63 -15.10
CA PRO A 182 17.25 23.41 -15.06
C PRO A 182 17.66 21.95 -14.85
N ILE A 183 16.80 21.10 -14.24
CA ILE A 183 17.10 19.69 -13.98
C ILE A 183 16.54 18.75 -15.03
N ILE A 184 15.66 19.25 -15.91
CA ILE A 184 15.10 18.45 -16.99
C ILE A 184 16.15 18.29 -18.10
N THR A 185 16.40 17.04 -18.49
CA THR A 185 17.29 16.71 -19.61
C THR A 185 16.49 16.00 -20.70
N PRO A 186 16.07 16.72 -21.76
CA PRO A 186 15.38 16.09 -22.89
C PRO A 186 16.32 15.13 -23.63
N ILE A 187 15.83 13.95 -23.95
CA ILE A 187 16.52 12.94 -24.77
C ILE A 187 15.84 12.89 -26.13
N GLY A 188 16.55 13.23 -27.20
CA GLY A 188 16.04 13.10 -28.57
C GLY A 188 15.80 11.64 -28.92
N LEU A 189 14.64 11.35 -29.51
CA LEU A 189 14.32 10.01 -30.00
C LEU A 189 14.71 9.91 -31.48
N ASP A 190 15.76 9.16 -31.74
CA ASP A 190 16.25 8.90 -33.11
C ASP A 190 15.89 7.46 -33.49
N PRO A 191 15.20 7.20 -34.59
CA PRO A 191 14.87 5.85 -35.06
C PRO A 191 16.08 4.93 -35.27
N THR A 192 17.27 5.49 -35.40
CA THR A 192 18.53 4.73 -35.59
C THR A 192 19.10 4.22 -34.27
N HIS A 193 18.60 4.70 -33.14
CA HIS A 193 19.02 4.28 -31.79
C HIS A 193 17.92 3.51 -31.09
N PRO A 194 18.29 2.57 -30.17
CA PRO A 194 17.31 1.91 -29.32
C PRO A 194 16.56 2.93 -28.45
N PHE A 195 15.29 2.65 -28.17
CA PHE A 195 14.50 3.46 -27.26
C PHE A 195 15.20 3.53 -25.87
N PRO A 196 15.32 4.74 -25.27
CA PRO A 196 16.02 4.90 -24.00
C PRO A 196 15.36 4.09 -22.88
N LEU A 197 16.18 3.54 -21.99
CA LEU A 197 15.69 2.85 -20.80
C LEU A 197 15.14 3.88 -19.81
N LEU A 198 13.83 3.84 -19.60
CA LEU A 198 13.15 4.72 -18.65
C LEU A 198 13.20 4.15 -17.25
N VAL A 199 13.29 5.05 -16.27
CA VAL A 199 13.22 4.66 -14.86
C VAL A 199 11.80 4.16 -14.55
N ASN A 200 11.71 3.03 -13.87
CA ASN A 200 10.42 2.48 -13.46
C ASN A 200 9.64 3.47 -12.58
N LYS A 201 8.32 3.56 -12.80
CA LYS A 201 7.40 4.49 -12.09
C LYS A 201 7.72 5.98 -12.27
N SER A 202 8.61 6.37 -13.19
CA SER A 202 8.83 7.78 -13.52
C SER A 202 7.76 8.30 -14.45
N LEU A 203 7.39 9.57 -14.24
CA LEU A 203 6.53 10.30 -15.16
C LEU A 203 7.39 10.84 -16.31
N ASN A 204 7.09 10.41 -17.51
CA ASN A 204 7.80 10.85 -18.71
C ASN A 204 6.82 11.50 -19.68
N PHE A 205 7.30 12.50 -20.42
CA PHE A 205 6.54 13.14 -21.49
C PHE A 205 7.26 12.92 -22.81
N ILE A 206 6.53 12.47 -23.82
CA ILE A 206 6.99 12.52 -25.21
C ILE A 206 6.52 13.86 -25.77
N VAL A 207 7.46 14.64 -26.27
CA VAL A 207 7.19 15.95 -26.83
C VAL A 207 7.60 15.98 -28.31
N GLU A 208 6.75 16.55 -29.13
CA GLU A 208 7.07 16.84 -30.53
C GLU A 208 7.88 18.13 -30.60
N LEU A 209 8.98 18.09 -31.35
CA LEU A 209 9.88 19.20 -31.51
C LEU A 209 9.71 19.78 -32.92
N GLU A 210 9.68 21.10 -33.03
CA GLU A 210 9.65 21.81 -34.28
C GLU A 210 11.00 22.48 -34.53
N GLY A 211 11.52 22.35 -35.74
CA GLY A 211 12.75 23.00 -36.17
C GLY A 211 13.89 22.02 -36.47
N ILE A 212 15.06 22.58 -36.68
CA ILE A 212 16.27 21.85 -37.09
C ILE A 212 17.23 21.81 -35.88
N ASP A 213 17.80 20.64 -35.57
CA ASP A 213 18.79 20.50 -34.53
C ASP A 213 20.13 21.17 -34.89
N ALA A 214 21.07 21.21 -33.94
CA ALA A 214 22.39 21.80 -34.14
C ALA A 214 23.21 21.11 -35.25
N PHE A 215 22.79 19.93 -35.71
CA PHE A 215 23.42 19.17 -36.80
C PHE A 215 22.66 19.24 -38.12
N GLY A 216 21.65 20.12 -38.24
CA GLY A 216 20.86 20.31 -39.44
C GLY A 216 19.80 19.24 -39.73
N ARG A 217 19.45 18.41 -38.72
CA ARG A 217 18.44 17.35 -38.82
C ARG A 217 17.10 17.87 -38.34
N ASP A 218 16.03 17.42 -38.96
CA ASP A 218 14.68 17.67 -38.49
C ASP A 218 14.49 16.94 -37.14
N SER A 219 14.18 17.71 -36.09
CA SER A 219 14.04 17.18 -34.74
C SER A 219 12.62 16.69 -34.53
N GLY A 220 12.41 15.36 -34.59
CA GLY A 220 11.06 14.80 -34.50
C GLY A 220 10.50 14.76 -33.09
N LEU A 221 11.02 13.89 -32.25
CA LEU A 221 10.49 13.62 -30.90
C LEU A 221 11.59 13.67 -29.83
N ALA A 222 11.24 14.11 -28.66
CA ALA A 222 12.07 13.95 -27.45
C ALA A 222 11.26 13.39 -26.31
N ILE A 223 11.95 12.71 -25.37
CA ILE A 223 11.40 12.27 -24.11
C ILE A 223 12.01 13.07 -22.96
N ILE A 224 11.17 13.43 -22.02
CA ILE A 224 11.53 14.22 -20.84
C ILE A 224 11.10 13.45 -19.60
#